data_09b72499ba9fc66cf365818725c3994f
#
_entry.id   09b72499ba9fc66cf365818725c3994f
#
_cell.length_a   1.000
_cell.length_b   1.000
_cell.length_c   1.000
_cell.angle_alpha   90.00
_cell.angle_beta   90.00
_cell.angle_gamma   90.00
#
_symmetry.space_group_name_H-M   'P 1'
#
loop_
_entity.id
_entity.type
_entity.pdbx_description
1 polymer ?
#
loop_
_entity_poly.entity_id
_entity_poly.type
_entity_poly.pdbx_seq_one_letter_code
_entity_poly.pdbx_strand_id
1 'polypeptide(L)'
;MWNNLVAAPVARFARRDGDDFRLPLGSAHLATATPQGFRETMGATIATSLKMPPGEAAFFANRLLVFFSSCDARRFGQWEHMSWRDFVHGHKRSHEFRALLSRTLTSLLVAAKEDMASARTIGNMGEQFLGNPLEIGNDGDLDRVLNGPTNDVWIDPWVALLRGLGVRFEIGAEVRGLEVRDKRISGARIVDGAGTARTVEADHFVVALPAERARTLWSPAIREIRPELAAMDELYTDWMNGIQFYLRTSPDIVAGHAAFIDSPWALTSISQNQLWTRKLPEFGDGTVADCLSVDISNWNTPGILYGKPAKECTPDEIARESWAQITTHLNDRGEVLREADLHSWFLDPGISWQAEQRRNANADPLLINTAGSWDSRPRSHGALENLFLAGDYVRTNIDLATMEGASESARGAVNALLDVTGSGAPRCRTFTLYRSPELEPLRQMDADRYARGEPNLFDADI
;
A
#
# COMPACT_ATOMS: atom_id res chain seq x y z
N MET A 1 13.49 -9.91 -11.23
CA MET A 1 12.11 -9.58 -10.85
C MET A 1 11.27 -9.19 -12.06
N TRP A 2 11.62 -8.16 -12.86
CA TRP A 2 10.80 -7.68 -13.97
C TRP A 2 10.30 -8.78 -14.94
N ASN A 3 11.17 -9.72 -15.29
CA ASN A 3 10.79 -10.85 -16.18
C ASN A 3 9.81 -11.85 -15.53
N ASN A 4 9.56 -11.73 -14.24
CA ASN A 4 8.64 -12.57 -13.48
C ASN A 4 7.32 -11.84 -13.16
N LEU A 5 7.09 -10.68 -13.77
CA LEU A 5 5.83 -9.94 -13.70
C LEU A 5 5.00 -10.22 -14.95
N VAL A 6 3.75 -10.63 -14.75
CA VAL A 6 2.77 -10.88 -15.80
C VAL A 6 1.58 -9.95 -15.65
N ALA A 7 0.96 -9.60 -16.78
CA ALA A 7 -0.20 -8.70 -16.79
C ALA A 7 -1.38 -9.28 -16.02
N ALA A 8 -2.04 -8.40 -15.25
CA ALA A 8 -3.35 -8.62 -14.63
C ALA A 8 -4.37 -7.68 -15.30
N PRO A 9 -4.90 -8.02 -16.49
CA PRO A 9 -5.52 -7.06 -17.41
C PRO A 9 -6.91 -6.58 -16.99
N VAL A 10 -7.53 -7.20 -15.99
CA VAL A 10 -8.91 -6.86 -15.57
C VAL A 10 -9.02 -6.88 -14.06
N ALA A 11 -9.60 -5.82 -13.49
CA ALA A 11 -10.09 -5.84 -12.12
C ALA A 11 -11.61 -6.08 -12.10
N ARG A 12 -12.08 -6.95 -11.19
CA ARG A 12 -13.51 -7.17 -10.90
C ARG A 12 -13.86 -6.48 -9.58
N PHE A 13 -14.91 -5.69 -9.61
CA PHE A 13 -15.50 -5.07 -8.44
C PHE A 13 -16.83 -5.76 -8.17
N ALA A 14 -16.81 -6.67 -7.22
CA ALA A 14 -17.94 -7.50 -6.87
C ALA A 14 -18.82 -6.82 -5.81
N ARG A 15 -20.14 -6.90 -5.96
CA ARG A 15 -21.15 -6.37 -5.04
C ARG A 15 -22.08 -7.47 -4.57
N ARG A 16 -22.58 -7.34 -3.35
CA ARG A 16 -23.52 -8.30 -2.78
C ARG A 16 -24.87 -8.37 -3.47
N ASP A 17 -25.24 -7.33 -4.20
CA ASP A 17 -26.50 -7.24 -4.97
C ASP A 17 -26.35 -7.72 -6.41
N GLY A 18 -25.17 -8.20 -6.79
CA GLY A 18 -24.85 -8.71 -8.11
C GLY A 18 -24.66 -7.66 -9.19
N ASP A 19 -24.58 -6.41 -8.83
CA ASP A 19 -24.29 -5.33 -9.79
C ASP A 19 -22.78 -5.13 -9.97
N ASP A 20 -22.11 -6.22 -10.27
CA ASP A 20 -20.67 -6.25 -10.51
C ASP A 20 -20.28 -5.45 -11.74
N PHE A 21 -19.08 -4.88 -11.69
CA PHE A 21 -18.48 -4.33 -12.90
C PHE A 21 -17.02 -4.81 -13.03
N ARG A 22 -16.56 -4.87 -14.27
CA ARG A 22 -15.18 -5.20 -14.62
C ARG A 22 -14.53 -3.97 -15.22
N LEU A 23 -13.37 -3.59 -14.68
CA LEU A 23 -12.56 -2.50 -15.20
C LEU A 23 -11.39 -3.08 -15.98
N PRO A 24 -11.35 -2.89 -17.31
CA PRO A 24 -10.15 -3.19 -18.10
C PRO A 24 -9.01 -2.30 -17.64
N LEU A 25 -7.87 -2.91 -17.32
CA LEU A 25 -6.66 -2.21 -16.92
C LEU A 25 -5.69 -2.08 -18.12
N GLY A 26 -6.23 -1.81 -19.29
CA GLY A 26 -5.47 -1.52 -20.50
C GLY A 26 -5.44 -0.03 -20.84
N SER A 27 -4.69 0.33 -21.88
CA SER A 27 -4.56 1.71 -22.33
C SER A 27 -5.92 2.34 -22.68
N ALA A 28 -6.17 3.53 -22.13
CA ALA A 28 -7.34 4.35 -22.45
C ALA A 28 -6.87 5.70 -23.01
N HIS A 29 -7.33 6.06 -24.19
CA HIS A 29 -7.09 7.38 -24.74
C HIS A 29 -8.08 8.39 -24.12
N LEU A 30 -7.63 9.15 -23.14
CA LEU A 30 -8.40 10.26 -22.58
C LEU A 30 -8.05 11.56 -23.34
N ALA A 31 -9.01 12.13 -24.04
CA ALA A 31 -8.88 13.47 -24.65
C ALA A 31 -8.92 14.53 -23.53
N THR A 32 -7.78 14.93 -23.00
CA THR A 32 -7.68 15.77 -21.79
C THR A 32 -6.97 17.09 -22.03
N ALA A 33 -6.99 17.62 -23.26
CA ALA A 33 -6.24 18.83 -23.60
C ALA A 33 -6.64 20.10 -22.82
N THR A 34 -7.79 20.12 -22.13
CA THR A 34 -8.27 21.25 -21.35
C THR A 34 -8.85 20.79 -20.01
N PRO A 35 -8.83 21.66 -18.94
CA PRO A 35 -9.47 21.35 -17.66
C PRO A 35 -10.94 20.97 -17.75
N GLN A 36 -11.68 21.59 -18.65
CA GLN A 36 -13.08 21.27 -18.88
C GLN A 36 -13.23 19.90 -19.55
N GLY A 37 -12.46 19.63 -20.60
CA GLY A 37 -12.44 18.34 -21.27
C GLY A 37 -12.04 17.19 -20.32
N PHE A 38 -11.08 17.44 -19.42
CA PHE A 38 -10.74 16.47 -18.36
C PHE A 38 -11.94 16.16 -17.47
N ARG A 39 -12.63 17.18 -16.94
CA ARG A 39 -13.81 16.98 -16.07
C ARG A 39 -14.93 16.24 -16.77
N GLU A 40 -15.24 16.61 -18.00
CA GLU A 40 -16.31 16.00 -18.80
C GLU A 40 -15.99 14.53 -19.12
N THR A 41 -14.79 14.25 -19.63
CA THR A 41 -14.36 12.91 -19.98
C THR A 41 -14.24 12.01 -18.76
N MET A 42 -13.59 12.48 -17.71
CA MET A 42 -13.42 11.74 -16.47
C MET A 42 -14.76 11.51 -15.78
N GLY A 43 -15.62 12.53 -15.70
CA GLY A 43 -16.96 12.40 -15.13
C GLY A 43 -17.81 11.40 -15.88
N ALA A 44 -17.80 11.43 -17.23
CA ALA A 44 -18.51 10.47 -18.05
C ALA A 44 -17.97 9.03 -17.89
N THR A 45 -16.65 8.88 -17.82
CA THR A 45 -15.98 7.58 -17.59
C THR A 45 -16.37 7.01 -16.24
N ILE A 46 -16.29 7.79 -15.16
CA ILE A 46 -16.69 7.37 -13.81
C ILE A 46 -18.18 7.01 -13.78
N ALA A 47 -19.05 7.88 -14.33
CA ALA A 47 -20.48 7.62 -14.35
C ALA A 47 -20.83 6.32 -15.05
N THR A 48 -20.19 6.06 -16.20
CA THR A 48 -20.46 4.86 -17.01
C THR A 48 -19.85 3.60 -16.40
N SER A 49 -18.55 3.67 -16.04
CA SER A 49 -17.81 2.49 -15.55
C SER A 49 -18.27 2.06 -14.16
N LEU A 50 -18.59 3.02 -13.28
CA LEU A 50 -19.01 2.74 -11.90
C LEU A 50 -20.54 2.81 -11.72
N LYS A 51 -21.31 3.03 -12.78
CA LYS A 51 -22.78 3.20 -12.75
C LYS A 51 -23.22 4.25 -11.73
N MET A 52 -22.46 5.34 -11.62
CA MET A 52 -22.65 6.40 -10.63
C MET A 52 -23.54 7.52 -11.18
N PRO A 53 -24.34 8.21 -10.32
CA PRO A 53 -25.06 9.40 -10.73
C PRO A 53 -24.14 10.44 -11.38
N PRO A 54 -24.47 10.98 -12.59
CA PRO A 54 -23.58 11.87 -13.34
C PRO A 54 -23.10 13.09 -12.55
N GLY A 55 -23.93 13.65 -11.67
CA GLY A 55 -23.59 14.80 -10.83
C GLY A 55 -22.49 14.47 -9.80
N GLU A 56 -22.53 13.29 -9.21
CA GLU A 56 -21.51 12.84 -8.25
C GLU A 56 -20.20 12.47 -8.97
N ALA A 57 -20.30 11.83 -10.14
CA ALA A 57 -19.15 11.54 -10.97
C ALA A 57 -18.45 12.83 -11.45
N ALA A 58 -19.20 13.84 -11.89
CA ALA A 58 -18.66 15.14 -12.28
C ALA A 58 -18.01 15.88 -11.10
N PHE A 59 -18.64 15.81 -9.92
CA PHE A 59 -18.06 16.36 -8.69
C PHE A 59 -16.71 15.71 -8.37
N PHE A 60 -16.63 14.37 -8.40
CA PHE A 60 -15.39 13.68 -8.10
C PHE A 60 -14.30 14.01 -9.14
N ALA A 61 -14.65 14.06 -10.42
CA ALA A 61 -13.74 14.49 -11.49
C ALA A 61 -13.19 15.91 -11.23
N ASN A 62 -14.03 16.83 -10.71
CA ASN A 62 -13.58 18.14 -10.29
C ASN A 62 -12.63 18.09 -9.08
N ARG A 63 -12.88 17.23 -8.08
CA ARG A 63 -11.94 17.04 -6.95
C ARG A 63 -10.57 16.52 -7.41
N LEU A 64 -10.57 15.59 -8.37
CA LEU A 64 -9.31 15.14 -9.00
C LEU A 64 -8.59 16.32 -9.70
N LEU A 65 -9.31 17.15 -10.43
CA LEU A 65 -8.72 18.33 -11.08
C LEU A 65 -8.17 19.33 -10.06
N VAL A 66 -8.87 19.58 -8.96
CA VAL A 66 -8.36 20.39 -7.82
C VAL A 66 -7.02 19.82 -7.35
N PHE A 67 -6.94 18.53 -7.12
CA PHE A 67 -5.71 17.90 -6.65
C PHE A 67 -4.58 17.99 -7.68
N PHE A 68 -4.85 17.65 -8.93
CA PHE A 68 -3.83 17.60 -10.00
C PHE A 68 -3.29 18.98 -10.38
N SER A 69 -4.12 20.01 -10.25
CA SER A 69 -3.72 21.42 -10.44
C SER A 69 -3.13 22.08 -9.19
N SER A 70 -3.10 21.37 -8.04
CA SER A 70 -2.52 21.92 -6.81
C SER A 70 -0.99 21.91 -6.86
N CYS A 71 -0.39 23.01 -6.45
CA CYS A 71 1.06 23.16 -6.28
C CYS A 71 1.57 22.34 -5.08
N ASP A 72 2.88 22.11 -5.02
CA ASP A 72 3.49 21.36 -3.91
C ASP A 72 3.24 22.00 -2.55
N ALA A 73 3.34 23.34 -2.47
CA ALA A 73 3.08 24.04 -1.21
C ALA A 73 1.67 23.76 -0.68
N ARG A 74 0.65 23.72 -1.55
CA ARG A 74 -0.73 23.37 -1.15
C ARG A 74 -0.85 21.87 -0.82
N ARG A 75 -0.23 20.99 -1.62
CA ARG A 75 -0.27 19.54 -1.36
C ARG A 75 0.31 19.22 0.01
N PHE A 76 1.45 19.78 0.37
CA PHE A 76 2.08 19.57 1.68
C PHE A 76 1.46 20.38 2.80
N GLY A 77 1.06 21.62 2.56
CA GLY A 77 0.55 22.52 3.60
C GLY A 77 -0.95 22.37 3.90
N GLN A 78 -1.74 21.93 2.92
CA GLN A 78 -3.20 21.82 3.07
C GLN A 78 -3.68 20.38 2.94
N TRP A 79 -3.41 19.70 1.82
CA TRP A 79 -3.95 18.37 1.55
C TRP A 79 -3.31 17.28 2.40
N GLU A 80 -2.06 17.44 2.82
CA GLU A 80 -1.43 16.54 3.77
C GLU A 80 -2.15 16.50 5.12
N HIS A 81 -2.66 17.63 5.58
CA HIS A 81 -3.32 17.78 6.88
C HIS A 81 -4.85 17.61 6.82
N MET A 82 -5.36 17.14 5.70
CA MET A 82 -6.78 16.90 5.48
C MET A 82 -7.03 15.42 5.22
N SER A 83 -8.13 14.87 5.76
CA SER A 83 -8.53 13.51 5.44
C SER A 83 -9.05 13.42 3.98
N TRP A 84 -8.91 12.22 3.39
CA TRP A 84 -9.48 11.97 2.06
C TRP A 84 -10.99 12.21 2.03
N ARG A 85 -11.71 11.73 3.07
CA ARG A 85 -13.17 11.96 3.18
C ARG A 85 -13.54 13.42 3.15
N ASP A 86 -12.81 14.27 3.88
CA ASP A 86 -13.09 15.71 3.91
C ASP A 86 -12.72 16.36 2.59
N PHE A 87 -11.60 15.95 1.97
CA PHE A 87 -11.18 16.42 0.65
C PHE A 87 -12.25 16.14 -0.42
N VAL A 88 -12.82 14.93 -0.46
CA VAL A 88 -13.89 14.57 -1.42
C VAL A 88 -15.29 14.88 -0.93
N HIS A 89 -15.44 15.61 0.18
CA HIS A 89 -16.73 15.95 0.82
C HIS A 89 -17.61 14.71 1.05
N GLY A 90 -17.03 13.56 1.37
CA GLY A 90 -17.72 12.27 1.47
C GLY A 90 -18.92 12.26 2.43
N HIS A 91 -18.87 13.09 3.49
CA HIS A 91 -19.96 13.24 4.45
C HIS A 91 -21.25 13.89 3.86
N LYS A 92 -21.16 14.53 2.70
CA LYS A 92 -22.27 15.18 1.98
C LYS A 92 -22.74 14.38 0.75
N ARG A 93 -22.19 13.18 0.52
CA ARG A 93 -22.40 12.40 -0.70
C ARG A 93 -23.21 11.13 -0.44
N SER A 94 -23.67 10.50 -1.52
CA SER A 94 -24.45 9.26 -1.45
C SER A 94 -23.63 8.10 -0.84
N HIS A 95 -24.34 7.03 -0.49
CA HIS A 95 -23.71 5.80 -0.03
C HIS A 95 -22.81 5.19 -1.11
N GLU A 96 -23.27 5.20 -2.38
CA GLU A 96 -22.53 4.71 -3.54
C GLU A 96 -21.24 5.49 -3.77
N PHE A 97 -21.29 6.82 -3.71
CA PHE A 97 -20.10 7.65 -3.81
C PHE A 97 -19.06 7.28 -2.75
N ARG A 98 -19.51 7.14 -1.51
CA ARG A 98 -18.61 6.78 -0.41
C ARG A 98 -18.05 5.37 -0.58
N ALA A 99 -18.88 4.41 -0.95
CA ALA A 99 -18.44 3.03 -1.15
C ALA A 99 -17.40 2.92 -2.28
N LEU A 100 -17.66 3.57 -3.42
CA LEU A 100 -16.87 3.38 -4.65
C LEU A 100 -15.66 4.33 -4.76
N LEU A 101 -15.78 5.58 -4.32
CA LEU A 101 -14.76 6.60 -4.55
C LEU A 101 -14.02 7.03 -3.29
N SER A 102 -14.65 6.94 -2.12
CA SER A 102 -13.99 7.28 -0.88
C SER A 102 -13.33 6.07 -0.24
N ARG A 103 -14.09 5.00 0.05
CA ARG A 103 -13.59 3.82 0.76
C ARG A 103 -12.79 2.87 -0.11
N THR A 104 -13.14 2.71 -1.38
CA THR A 104 -12.38 1.82 -2.28
C THR A 104 -10.95 2.31 -2.45
N LEU A 105 -10.75 3.61 -2.67
CA LEU A 105 -9.41 4.18 -2.82
C LEU A 105 -8.60 4.22 -1.51
N THR A 106 -9.23 4.03 -0.37
CA THR A 106 -8.59 4.06 0.94
C THR A 106 -8.56 2.70 1.61
N SER A 107 -9.66 2.26 2.20
CA SER A 107 -9.70 1.03 3.01
C SER A 107 -9.39 -0.22 2.19
N LEU A 108 -9.88 -0.29 0.94
CA LEU A 108 -9.74 -1.48 0.12
C LEU A 108 -8.33 -1.63 -0.46
N LEU A 109 -7.69 -0.52 -0.86
CA LEU A 109 -6.38 -0.57 -1.52
C LEU A 109 -5.19 -0.42 -0.57
N VAL A 110 -5.35 0.34 0.52
CA VAL A 110 -4.23 0.70 1.40
C VAL A 110 -4.56 0.58 2.89
N ALA A 111 -5.60 -0.14 3.25
CA ALA A 111 -6.07 -0.35 4.62
C ALA A 111 -6.30 0.93 5.46
N ALA A 112 -6.24 2.09 4.84
CA ALA A 112 -6.47 3.38 5.50
C ALA A 112 -7.96 3.71 5.50
N LYS A 113 -8.51 4.12 6.65
CA LYS A 113 -9.89 4.60 6.70
C LYS A 113 -10.00 5.96 6.02
N GLU A 114 -11.12 6.18 5.31
CA GLU A 114 -11.36 7.40 4.53
C GLU A 114 -11.25 8.70 5.36
N ASP A 115 -11.55 8.63 6.65
CA ASP A 115 -11.51 9.74 7.61
C ASP A 115 -10.13 9.96 8.27
N MET A 116 -9.18 9.09 8.02
CA MET A 116 -7.82 9.18 8.54
C MET A 116 -6.77 9.36 7.44
N ALA A 117 -6.97 8.75 6.28
CA ALA A 117 -6.01 8.76 5.18
C ALA A 117 -5.70 10.18 4.70
N SER A 118 -4.41 10.51 4.52
CA SER A 118 -3.97 11.80 3.97
C SER A 118 -4.54 12.01 2.56
N ALA A 119 -5.20 13.15 2.33
CA ALA A 119 -5.69 13.51 1.00
C ALA A 119 -4.54 13.69 0.01
N ARG A 120 -3.34 14.11 0.47
CA ARG A 120 -2.17 14.18 -0.39
C ARG A 120 -1.69 12.79 -0.84
N THR A 121 -1.59 11.85 0.08
CA THR A 121 -1.16 10.48 -0.24
C THR A 121 -2.15 9.79 -1.18
N ILE A 122 -3.44 9.83 -0.86
CA ILE A 122 -4.49 9.21 -1.70
C ILE A 122 -4.60 9.91 -3.06
N GLY A 123 -4.51 11.25 -3.09
CA GLY A 123 -4.52 12.01 -4.34
C GLY A 123 -3.31 11.71 -5.23
N ASN A 124 -2.11 11.59 -4.66
CA ASN A 124 -0.91 11.18 -5.40
C ASN A 124 -1.08 9.77 -5.99
N MET A 125 -1.60 8.81 -5.21
CA MET A 125 -1.90 7.47 -5.69
C MET A 125 -2.92 7.50 -6.84
N GLY A 126 -3.99 8.26 -6.68
CA GLY A 126 -5.01 8.45 -7.72
C GLY A 126 -4.43 9.08 -9.00
N GLU A 127 -3.51 10.05 -8.88
CA GLU A 127 -2.83 10.67 -10.04
C GLU A 127 -2.00 9.63 -10.80
N GLN A 128 -1.31 8.71 -10.11
CA GLN A 128 -0.55 7.64 -10.75
C GLN A 128 -1.46 6.61 -11.39
N PHE A 129 -2.52 6.18 -10.72
CA PHE A 129 -3.47 5.21 -11.27
C PHE A 129 -4.18 5.72 -12.52
N LEU A 130 -4.46 7.02 -12.60
CA LEU A 130 -5.06 7.63 -13.79
C LEU A 130 -4.02 7.90 -14.89
N GLY A 131 -2.78 8.19 -14.55
CA GLY A 131 -1.69 8.35 -15.51
C GLY A 131 -1.32 7.04 -16.21
N ASN A 132 -1.47 5.94 -15.51
CA ASN A 132 -1.07 4.62 -15.96
C ASN A 132 -1.86 4.11 -17.19
N PRO A 133 -3.21 4.19 -17.25
CA PRO A 133 -3.98 3.83 -18.45
C PRO A 133 -3.69 4.70 -19.67
N LEU A 134 -3.08 5.87 -19.45
CA LEU A 134 -2.67 6.79 -20.52
C LEU A 134 -1.29 6.44 -21.08
N GLU A 135 -0.69 5.33 -20.64
CA GLU A 135 0.67 4.90 -20.99
C GLU A 135 1.73 5.98 -20.70
N ILE A 136 1.44 6.86 -19.72
CA ILE A 136 2.31 7.96 -19.38
C ILE A 136 3.30 7.49 -18.33
N GLY A 137 4.57 7.40 -18.71
CA GLY A 137 5.65 7.00 -17.81
C GLY A 137 5.75 5.50 -17.54
N ASN A 138 5.00 4.66 -18.24
CA ASN A 138 5.14 3.21 -18.25
C ASN A 138 5.33 2.68 -19.68
N ASP A 139 5.68 1.40 -19.78
CA ASP A 139 5.99 0.70 -21.04
C ASP A 139 4.98 -0.43 -21.35
N GLY A 140 3.78 -0.33 -20.87
CA GLY A 140 2.75 -1.35 -21.16
C GLY A 140 1.72 -1.52 -20.05
N ASP A 141 1.42 -2.78 -19.70
CA ASP A 141 0.30 -3.14 -18.85
C ASP A 141 0.24 -2.37 -17.54
N LEU A 142 -0.94 -1.93 -17.20
CA LEU A 142 -1.25 -1.13 -16.03
C LEU A 142 -0.96 -1.87 -14.73
N ASP A 143 -1.41 -3.10 -14.65
CA ASP A 143 -1.30 -3.93 -13.46
C ASP A 143 -0.54 -5.22 -13.77
N ARG A 144 0.41 -5.57 -12.92
CA ARG A 144 1.24 -6.76 -13.07
C ARG A 144 1.40 -7.46 -11.73
N VAL A 145 1.38 -8.77 -11.77
CA VAL A 145 1.57 -9.64 -10.61
C VAL A 145 2.71 -10.61 -10.85
N LEU A 146 3.22 -11.20 -9.77
CA LEU A 146 4.26 -12.22 -9.87
C LEU A 146 3.71 -13.50 -10.51
N ASN A 147 4.53 -14.13 -11.36
CA ASN A 147 4.19 -15.36 -12.07
C ASN A 147 4.52 -16.65 -11.30
N GLY A 148 4.68 -16.55 -9.99
CA GLY A 148 4.98 -17.65 -9.09
C GLY A 148 5.05 -17.18 -7.64
N PRO A 149 5.29 -18.10 -6.67
CA PRO A 149 5.47 -17.74 -5.26
C PRO A 149 6.55 -16.70 -5.08
N THR A 150 6.29 -15.69 -4.24
CA THR A 150 7.20 -14.54 -4.04
C THR A 150 8.63 -14.97 -3.71
N ASN A 151 8.81 -15.99 -2.88
CA ASN A 151 10.14 -16.48 -2.54
C ASN A 151 10.84 -17.05 -3.78
N ASP A 152 10.16 -17.91 -4.54
CA ASP A 152 10.78 -18.62 -5.68
C ASP A 152 11.20 -17.67 -6.80
N VAL A 153 10.35 -16.68 -7.13
CA VAL A 153 10.52 -15.84 -8.32
C VAL A 153 11.18 -14.49 -8.04
N TRP A 154 11.29 -14.10 -6.78
CA TRP A 154 11.87 -12.83 -6.40
C TRP A 154 12.91 -12.92 -5.27
N ILE A 155 12.53 -13.37 -4.07
CA ILE A 155 13.37 -13.24 -2.87
C ILE A 155 14.61 -14.14 -2.95
N ASP A 156 14.43 -15.43 -3.22
CA ASP A 156 15.55 -16.39 -3.24
C ASP A 156 16.58 -16.09 -4.35
N PRO A 157 16.19 -15.76 -5.60
CA PRO A 157 17.13 -15.29 -6.61
C PRO A 157 17.88 -14.02 -6.21
N TRP A 158 17.22 -13.10 -5.51
CA TRP A 158 17.85 -11.86 -5.03
C TRP A 158 18.84 -12.15 -3.90
N VAL A 159 18.45 -12.95 -2.92
CA VAL A 159 19.35 -13.39 -1.83
C VAL A 159 20.58 -14.14 -2.39
N ALA A 160 20.38 -15.01 -3.38
CA ALA A 160 21.48 -15.72 -4.04
C ALA A 160 22.46 -14.74 -4.71
N LEU A 161 21.96 -13.73 -5.42
CA LEU A 161 22.79 -12.68 -6.01
C LEU A 161 23.58 -11.93 -4.94
N LEU A 162 22.94 -11.49 -3.86
CA LEU A 162 23.59 -10.75 -2.79
C LEU A 162 24.67 -11.57 -2.08
N ARG A 163 24.44 -12.86 -1.83
CA ARG A 163 25.45 -13.78 -1.31
C ARG A 163 26.65 -13.90 -2.27
N GLY A 164 26.38 -13.99 -3.58
CA GLY A 164 27.41 -14.00 -4.60
C GLY A 164 28.26 -12.73 -4.63
N LEU A 165 27.69 -11.60 -4.21
CA LEU A 165 28.39 -10.32 -4.04
C LEU A 165 29.09 -10.17 -2.68
N GLY A 166 29.07 -11.19 -1.83
CA GLY A 166 29.75 -11.20 -0.53
C GLY A 166 28.90 -10.68 0.65
N VAL A 167 27.60 -10.43 0.46
CA VAL A 167 26.70 -10.06 1.55
C VAL A 167 26.51 -11.24 2.49
N ARG A 168 26.71 -11.01 3.79
CA ARG A 168 26.48 -12.00 4.84
C ARG A 168 25.10 -11.80 5.43
N PHE A 169 24.34 -12.88 5.53
CA PHE A 169 23.02 -12.91 6.15
C PHE A 169 23.10 -13.65 7.48
N GLU A 170 22.64 -13.03 8.54
CA GLU A 170 22.50 -13.63 9.87
C GLU A 170 21.02 -13.77 10.21
N ILE A 171 20.44 -14.87 9.82
CA ILE A 171 19.03 -15.18 10.07
C ILE A 171 18.86 -15.62 11.52
N GLY A 172 17.74 -15.21 12.15
CA GLY A 172 17.46 -15.49 13.56
C GLY A 172 18.22 -14.61 14.55
N ALA A 173 18.88 -13.54 14.06
CA ALA A 173 19.51 -12.53 14.90
C ALA A 173 18.65 -11.26 14.94
N GLU A 174 18.20 -10.87 16.13
CA GLU A 174 17.36 -9.70 16.37
C GLU A 174 18.18 -8.52 16.88
N VAL A 175 18.04 -7.35 16.23
CA VAL A 175 18.65 -6.11 16.73
C VAL A 175 17.81 -5.55 17.88
N ARG A 176 18.38 -5.48 19.06
CA ARG A 176 17.72 -5.00 20.30
C ARG A 176 18.07 -3.57 20.69
N GLY A 177 19.02 -2.95 20.03
CA GLY A 177 19.40 -1.57 20.31
C GLY A 177 20.65 -1.14 19.56
N LEU A 178 20.86 0.18 19.54
CA LEU A 178 22.04 0.82 18.96
C LEU A 178 22.78 1.58 20.06
N GLU A 179 24.10 1.44 20.08
CA GLU A 179 24.99 2.13 21.00
C GLU A 179 25.52 3.40 20.34
N VAL A 180 25.58 4.49 21.11
CA VAL A 180 26.00 5.81 20.61
C VAL A 180 27.24 6.28 21.36
N ARG A 181 28.22 6.78 20.63
CA ARG A 181 29.38 7.48 21.14
C ARG A 181 29.76 8.61 20.17
N ASP A 182 30.04 9.78 20.68
CA ASP A 182 30.53 10.94 19.91
C ASP A 182 29.67 11.25 18.63
N LYS A 183 28.35 11.25 18.78
CA LYS A 183 27.35 11.47 17.71
C LYS A 183 27.42 10.44 16.57
N ARG A 184 27.94 9.27 16.85
CA ARG A 184 28.00 8.14 15.90
C ARG A 184 27.47 6.88 16.57
N ILE A 185 26.91 5.99 15.78
CA ILE A 185 26.61 4.63 16.23
C ILE A 185 27.93 3.88 16.34
N SER A 186 28.24 3.38 17.52
CA SER A 186 29.45 2.59 17.80
C SER A 186 29.21 1.08 17.69
N GLY A 187 27.95 0.63 17.80
CA GLY A 187 27.61 -0.77 17.67
C GLY A 187 26.12 -1.04 17.65
N ALA A 188 25.75 -2.19 17.13
CA ALA A 188 24.41 -2.74 17.18
C ALA A 188 24.38 -3.95 18.10
N ARG A 189 23.55 -3.89 19.13
CA ARG A 189 23.34 -4.99 20.07
C ARG A 189 22.32 -5.96 19.48
N ILE A 190 22.74 -7.17 19.25
CA ILE A 190 21.91 -8.23 18.68
C ILE A 190 21.77 -9.41 19.65
N VAL A 191 20.67 -10.14 19.52
CA VAL A 191 20.39 -11.39 20.26
C VAL A 191 20.04 -12.45 19.22
N ASP A 192 20.71 -13.58 19.29
CA ASP A 192 20.45 -14.73 18.40
C ASP A 192 19.27 -15.59 18.90
N GLY A 193 18.88 -16.58 18.10
CA GLY A 193 17.80 -17.51 18.43
C GLY A 193 18.04 -18.39 19.66
N ALA A 194 19.28 -18.47 20.15
CA ALA A 194 19.65 -19.14 21.41
C ALA A 194 19.62 -18.19 22.62
N GLY A 195 19.30 -16.91 22.41
CA GLY A 195 19.28 -15.89 23.46
C GLY A 195 20.67 -15.29 23.77
N THR A 196 21.71 -15.59 22.97
CA THR A 196 23.06 -15.05 23.17
C THR A 196 23.11 -13.60 22.64
N ALA A 197 23.49 -12.69 23.53
CA ALA A 197 23.67 -11.28 23.18
C ALA A 197 25.12 -10.99 22.78
N ARG A 198 25.29 -10.17 21.75
CA ARG A 198 26.59 -9.60 21.34
C ARG A 198 26.43 -8.25 20.67
N THR A 199 27.48 -7.47 20.61
CA THR A 199 27.53 -6.20 19.87
C THR A 199 28.26 -6.43 18.54
N VAL A 200 27.68 -5.90 17.45
CA VAL A 200 28.29 -5.85 16.13
C VAL A 200 28.76 -4.42 15.88
N GLU A 201 30.05 -4.28 15.61
CA GLU A 201 30.67 -3.01 15.25
C GLU A 201 30.76 -2.89 13.73
N ALA A 202 30.57 -1.68 13.21
CA ALA A 202 30.71 -1.35 11.79
C ALA A 202 30.99 0.15 11.61
N ASP A 203 31.51 0.51 10.44
CA ASP A 203 31.73 1.92 10.09
C ASP A 203 30.40 2.66 9.86
N HIS A 204 29.41 1.98 9.27
CA HIS A 204 28.10 2.52 8.90
C HIS A 204 26.98 1.55 9.23
N PHE A 205 25.82 2.09 9.60
CA PHE A 205 24.64 1.33 9.98
C PHE A 205 23.45 1.77 9.12
N VAL A 206 22.75 0.80 8.52
CA VAL A 206 21.50 1.04 7.82
C VAL A 206 20.39 0.32 8.56
N VAL A 207 19.42 1.07 9.08
CA VAL A 207 18.21 0.52 9.71
C VAL A 207 17.13 0.42 8.64
N ALA A 208 16.92 -0.78 8.13
CA ALA A 208 15.95 -1.11 7.10
C ALA A 208 14.83 -1.99 7.69
N LEU A 209 14.07 -1.41 8.58
CA LEU A 209 13.02 -2.05 9.37
C LEU A 209 11.69 -1.33 9.12
N PRO A 210 10.52 -1.97 9.36
CA PRO A 210 9.25 -1.26 9.39
C PRO A 210 9.18 -0.30 10.59
N ALA A 211 8.28 0.70 10.52
CA ALA A 211 8.20 1.81 11.48
C ALA A 211 8.09 1.34 12.94
N GLU A 212 7.23 0.35 13.21
CA GLU A 212 6.94 -0.18 14.55
C GLU A 212 8.16 -0.88 15.19
N ARG A 213 9.07 -1.42 14.35
CA ARG A 213 10.33 -2.02 14.80
C ARG A 213 11.43 -0.97 14.92
N ALA A 214 11.57 -0.10 13.92
CA ALA A 214 12.61 0.93 13.92
C ALA A 214 12.52 1.85 15.12
N ARG A 215 11.31 2.33 15.48
CA ARG A 215 11.12 3.26 16.62
C ARG A 215 11.55 2.68 17.97
N THR A 216 11.60 1.37 18.14
CA THR A 216 12.08 0.73 19.38
C THR A 216 13.59 0.82 19.56
N LEU A 217 14.33 1.13 18.49
CA LEU A 217 15.79 1.27 18.54
C LEU A 217 16.24 2.67 18.96
N TRP A 218 15.36 3.66 19.00
CA TRP A 218 15.68 5.05 19.29
C TRP A 218 15.78 5.30 20.78
N SER A 219 16.96 5.02 21.36
CA SER A 219 17.26 5.34 22.76
C SER A 219 17.19 6.85 23.04
N PRO A 220 17.07 7.29 24.32
CA PRO A 220 17.10 8.72 24.65
C PRO A 220 18.31 9.46 24.07
N ALA A 221 19.49 8.84 24.09
CA ALA A 221 20.71 9.42 23.52
C ALA A 221 20.62 9.62 21.99
N ILE A 222 19.98 8.69 21.28
CA ILE A 222 19.73 8.82 19.83
C ILE A 222 18.74 9.97 19.58
N ARG A 223 17.65 10.03 20.35
CA ARG A 223 16.61 11.07 20.21
C ARG A 223 17.13 12.47 20.57
N GLU A 224 18.09 12.58 21.48
CA GLU A 224 18.74 13.84 21.80
C GLU A 224 19.57 14.39 20.61
N ILE A 225 20.30 13.50 19.91
CA ILE A 225 21.12 13.87 18.76
C ILE A 225 20.27 14.09 17.50
N ARG A 226 19.21 13.29 17.35
CA ARG A 226 18.32 13.27 16.17
C ARG A 226 16.85 13.35 16.63
N PRO A 227 16.38 14.56 17.03
CA PRO A 227 15.05 14.74 17.65
C PRO A 227 13.88 14.34 16.77
N GLU A 228 14.01 14.45 15.43
CA GLU A 228 12.96 14.03 14.50
C GLU A 228 12.60 12.55 14.59
N LEU A 229 13.46 11.71 15.16
CA LEU A 229 13.14 10.29 15.38
C LEU A 229 12.12 10.08 16.52
N ALA A 230 11.96 11.04 17.42
CA ALA A 230 10.91 10.98 18.43
C ALA A 230 9.50 11.15 17.80
N ALA A 231 9.39 11.93 16.72
CA ALA A 231 8.13 12.12 16.02
C ALA A 231 7.58 10.81 15.40
N MET A 232 8.43 9.79 15.19
CA MET A 232 7.97 8.48 14.71
C MET A 232 7.01 7.78 15.68
N ASP A 233 6.95 8.18 16.94
CA ASP A 233 6.00 7.63 17.92
C ASP A 233 4.55 8.00 17.56
N GLU A 234 4.33 9.08 16.79
CA GLU A 234 3.04 9.53 16.29
C GLU A 234 2.58 8.78 15.02
N LEU A 235 3.46 7.98 14.41
CA LEU A 235 3.10 7.19 13.22
C LEU A 235 2.10 6.10 13.60
N TYR A 236 0.97 6.11 12.91
CA TYR A 236 -0.13 5.17 13.14
C TYR A 236 0.06 3.89 12.32
N THR A 237 -0.22 2.75 12.96
CA THR A 237 -0.24 1.44 12.29
C THR A 237 -1.60 0.78 12.48
N ASP A 238 -2.07 0.05 11.48
CA ASP A 238 -3.25 -0.83 11.57
C ASP A 238 -2.95 -2.15 10.83
N TRP A 239 -3.96 -2.99 10.67
CA TRP A 239 -3.78 -4.35 10.18
C TRP A 239 -4.27 -4.46 8.73
N MET A 240 -3.44 -5.06 7.89
CA MET A 240 -3.74 -5.57 6.57
C MET A 240 -2.98 -6.89 6.42
N ASN A 241 -3.66 -7.98 6.71
CA ASN A 241 -3.06 -9.31 6.72
C ASN A 241 -3.89 -10.25 5.87
N GLY A 242 -3.22 -11.20 5.24
CA GLY A 242 -3.84 -12.08 4.28
C GLY A 242 -4.27 -13.42 4.86
N ILE A 243 -5.20 -14.04 4.16
CA ILE A 243 -5.55 -15.46 4.27
C ILE A 243 -5.52 -16.08 2.88
N GLN A 244 -4.97 -17.28 2.77
CA GLN A 244 -4.95 -18.04 1.52
C GLN A 244 -5.96 -19.19 1.61
N PHE A 245 -6.79 -19.32 0.60
CA PHE A 245 -7.68 -20.45 0.41
C PHE A 245 -7.14 -21.35 -0.70
N TYR A 246 -6.74 -22.55 -0.37
CA TYR A 246 -6.33 -23.57 -1.33
C TYR A 246 -7.55 -24.31 -1.84
N LEU A 247 -7.72 -24.39 -3.16
CA LEU A 247 -8.92 -24.89 -3.81
C LEU A 247 -8.63 -26.18 -4.59
N ARG A 248 -9.62 -27.08 -4.63
CA ARG A 248 -9.60 -28.32 -5.44
C ARG A 248 -9.92 -28.06 -6.90
N THR A 249 -10.48 -26.90 -7.20
CA THR A 249 -10.85 -26.45 -8.55
C THR A 249 -10.22 -25.07 -8.82
N SER A 250 -10.18 -24.67 -10.09
CA SER A 250 -9.73 -23.31 -10.46
C SER A 250 -10.93 -22.52 -10.98
N PRO A 251 -11.61 -21.73 -10.13
CA PRO A 251 -12.81 -20.98 -10.52
C PRO A 251 -12.46 -19.79 -11.41
N ASP A 252 -13.34 -19.51 -12.39
CA ASP A 252 -13.22 -18.30 -13.24
C ASP A 252 -13.78 -17.09 -12.50
N ILE A 253 -12.95 -16.46 -11.68
CA ILE A 253 -13.31 -15.23 -10.94
C ILE A 253 -13.03 -14.01 -11.82
N VAL A 254 -11.77 -13.79 -12.17
CA VAL A 254 -11.28 -12.72 -13.04
C VAL A 254 -9.80 -12.92 -13.37
N ALA A 255 -9.35 -12.49 -14.54
CA ALA A 255 -7.93 -12.50 -14.90
C ALA A 255 -7.21 -11.28 -14.28
N GLY A 256 -7.10 -11.25 -12.93
CA GLY A 256 -6.51 -10.17 -12.16
C GLY A 256 -7.10 -10.07 -10.76
N HIS A 257 -7.21 -8.85 -10.25
CA HIS A 257 -7.71 -8.59 -8.91
C HIS A 257 -9.24 -8.58 -8.83
N ALA A 258 -9.80 -9.14 -7.76
CA ALA A 258 -11.19 -8.99 -7.37
C ALA A 258 -11.27 -8.16 -6.08
N ALA A 259 -12.10 -7.13 -6.09
CA ALA A 259 -12.39 -6.25 -4.96
C ALA A 259 -13.85 -6.43 -4.53
N PHE A 260 -14.08 -6.67 -3.25
CA PHE A 260 -15.41 -6.93 -2.68
C PHE A 260 -15.93 -5.66 -2.00
N ILE A 261 -16.62 -4.82 -2.76
CA ILE A 261 -16.94 -3.42 -2.43
C ILE A 261 -17.72 -3.27 -1.12
N ASP A 262 -18.71 -4.11 -0.89
CA ASP A 262 -19.58 -4.05 0.28
C ASP A 262 -19.13 -5.01 1.39
N SER A 263 -17.94 -5.58 1.27
CA SER A 263 -17.38 -6.45 2.29
C SER A 263 -17.06 -5.66 3.54
N PRO A 264 -17.62 -6.01 4.72
CA PRO A 264 -17.30 -5.32 5.97
C PRO A 264 -15.82 -5.34 6.33
N TRP A 265 -15.11 -6.41 5.92
CA TRP A 265 -13.68 -6.56 6.15
C TRP A 265 -12.80 -5.99 5.03
N ALA A 266 -13.42 -5.29 4.05
CA ALA A 266 -12.75 -4.68 2.90
C ALA A 266 -11.82 -5.69 2.21
N LEU A 267 -12.40 -6.82 1.78
CA LEU A 267 -11.65 -7.90 1.17
C LEU A 267 -11.26 -7.59 -0.28
N THR A 268 -10.04 -7.98 -0.63
CA THR A 268 -9.58 -8.11 -2.02
C THR A 268 -9.03 -9.51 -2.23
N SER A 269 -9.00 -9.98 -3.47
CA SER A 269 -8.43 -11.29 -3.77
C SER A 269 -7.80 -11.37 -5.15
N ILE A 270 -6.94 -12.38 -5.31
CA ILE A 270 -6.40 -12.79 -6.60
C ILE A 270 -6.32 -14.32 -6.67
N SER A 271 -6.79 -14.90 -7.79
CA SER A 271 -6.60 -16.32 -8.10
C SER A 271 -5.22 -16.49 -8.73
N GLN A 272 -4.32 -17.20 -8.06
CA GLN A 272 -2.91 -17.24 -8.38
C GLN A 272 -2.58 -18.18 -9.55
N ASN A 273 -3.24 -19.34 -9.61
CA ASN A 273 -2.86 -20.40 -10.56
C ASN A 273 -2.89 -19.96 -12.02
N GLN A 274 -3.86 -19.10 -12.39
CA GLN A 274 -3.97 -18.58 -13.77
C GLN A 274 -2.76 -17.74 -14.19
N LEU A 275 -2.11 -17.08 -13.24
CA LEU A 275 -1.02 -16.12 -13.43
C LEU A 275 0.37 -16.77 -13.26
N TRP A 276 0.45 -17.88 -12.53
CA TRP A 276 1.70 -18.56 -12.26
C TRP A 276 2.19 -19.40 -13.42
N THR A 277 3.49 -19.37 -13.69
CA THR A 277 4.13 -20.21 -14.72
C THR A 277 4.11 -21.67 -14.30
N ARG A 278 4.60 -21.98 -13.09
CA ARG A 278 4.48 -23.30 -12.49
C ARG A 278 3.12 -23.42 -11.84
N LYS A 279 2.33 -24.42 -12.26
CA LYS A 279 0.94 -24.58 -11.82
C LYS A 279 0.86 -25.21 -10.42
N LEU A 280 -0.16 -24.84 -9.66
CA LEU A 280 -0.34 -25.33 -8.29
C LEU A 280 -0.37 -26.85 -8.15
N PRO A 281 -0.97 -27.63 -9.06
CA PRO A 281 -0.88 -29.10 -9.00
C PRO A 281 0.54 -29.68 -9.10
N GLU A 282 1.53 -28.87 -9.49
CA GLU A 282 2.94 -29.27 -9.49
C GLU A 282 3.63 -29.11 -8.12
N PHE A 283 2.91 -28.59 -7.13
CA PHE A 283 3.39 -28.43 -5.75
C PHE A 283 2.69 -29.45 -4.83
N GLY A 284 3.36 -29.80 -3.73
CA GLY A 284 2.80 -30.70 -2.71
C GLY A 284 2.44 -32.07 -3.29
N ASP A 285 1.24 -32.54 -2.97
CA ASP A 285 0.68 -33.83 -3.41
C ASP A 285 -0.17 -33.74 -4.70
N GLY A 286 -0.25 -32.54 -5.30
CA GLY A 286 -0.99 -32.31 -6.55
C GLY A 286 -2.49 -32.16 -6.40
N THR A 287 -3.04 -32.17 -5.18
CA THR A 287 -4.49 -32.10 -4.95
C THR A 287 -5.05 -30.68 -4.97
N VAL A 288 -4.20 -29.65 -4.93
CA VAL A 288 -4.56 -28.23 -4.98
C VAL A 288 -4.52 -27.75 -6.41
N ALA A 289 -5.65 -27.28 -6.94
CA ALA A 289 -5.76 -26.75 -8.29
C ALA A 289 -5.58 -25.24 -8.37
N ASP A 290 -5.93 -24.48 -7.31
CA ASP A 290 -5.79 -23.03 -7.26
C ASP A 290 -5.50 -22.55 -5.83
N CYS A 291 -4.99 -21.33 -5.73
CA CYS A 291 -4.86 -20.59 -4.48
C CYS A 291 -5.51 -19.21 -4.66
N LEU A 292 -6.55 -18.97 -3.89
CA LEU A 292 -7.16 -17.65 -3.77
C LEU A 292 -6.48 -16.93 -2.62
N SER A 293 -5.57 -16.01 -2.94
CA SER A 293 -4.98 -15.10 -1.95
C SER A 293 -5.96 -13.98 -1.66
N VAL A 294 -6.23 -13.74 -0.39
CA VAL A 294 -7.21 -12.75 0.08
C VAL A 294 -6.54 -11.83 1.09
N ASP A 295 -6.68 -10.52 0.91
CA ASP A 295 -6.29 -9.53 1.90
C ASP A 295 -7.51 -9.07 2.69
N ILE A 296 -7.34 -8.97 4.02
CA ILE A 296 -8.30 -8.40 4.96
C ILE A 296 -7.78 -7.01 5.33
N SER A 297 -8.39 -5.97 4.77
CA SER A 297 -7.93 -4.58 4.95
C SER A 297 -8.67 -3.84 6.08
N ASN A 298 -9.74 -4.42 6.62
CA ASN A 298 -10.47 -3.85 7.76
C ASN A 298 -10.71 -4.91 8.85
N TRP A 299 -9.89 -4.85 9.87
CA TRP A 299 -9.93 -5.76 11.03
C TRP A 299 -10.82 -5.27 12.17
N ASN A 300 -11.46 -4.10 12.02
CA ASN A 300 -12.15 -3.40 13.12
C ASN A 300 -13.68 -3.42 13.00
N THR A 301 -14.22 -3.80 11.84
CA THR A 301 -15.67 -3.81 11.58
C THR A 301 -16.25 -5.20 11.84
N PRO A 302 -17.44 -5.32 12.46
CA PRO A 302 -18.13 -6.61 12.59
C PRO A 302 -18.39 -7.27 11.23
N GLY A 303 -18.14 -8.60 11.15
CA GLY A 303 -18.41 -9.41 9.97
C GLY A 303 -19.90 -9.78 9.84
N ILE A 304 -20.24 -10.49 8.76
CA ILE A 304 -21.63 -10.86 8.43
C ILE A 304 -22.09 -12.17 9.11
N LEU A 305 -21.17 -13.10 9.39
CA LEU A 305 -21.49 -14.42 9.93
C LEU A 305 -21.48 -14.42 11.46
N TYR A 306 -20.44 -13.84 12.07
CA TYR A 306 -20.27 -13.85 13.52
C TYR A 306 -20.61 -12.53 14.21
N GLY A 307 -20.78 -11.44 13.47
CA GLY A 307 -21.05 -10.12 14.03
C GLY A 307 -19.92 -9.56 14.90
N LYS A 308 -18.68 -10.06 14.71
CA LYS A 308 -17.48 -9.65 15.42
C LYS A 308 -16.47 -9.02 14.46
N PRO A 309 -15.62 -8.08 14.93
CA PRO A 309 -14.43 -7.67 14.20
C PRO A 309 -13.45 -8.85 14.02
N ALA A 310 -12.68 -8.85 12.92
CA ALA A 310 -11.67 -9.89 12.68
C ALA A 310 -10.64 -9.98 13.83
N LYS A 311 -10.32 -8.86 14.49
CA LYS A 311 -9.46 -8.82 15.69
C LYS A 311 -9.98 -9.66 16.87
N GLU A 312 -11.27 -9.96 16.90
CA GLU A 312 -11.95 -10.72 17.98
C GLU A 312 -12.41 -12.11 17.53
N CYS A 313 -12.10 -12.50 16.31
CA CYS A 313 -12.39 -13.81 15.75
C CYS A 313 -11.21 -14.76 15.96
N THR A 314 -11.49 -16.04 16.28
CA THR A 314 -10.47 -17.09 16.22
C THR A 314 -10.00 -17.30 14.77
N PRO A 315 -8.84 -17.96 14.53
CA PRO A 315 -8.39 -18.24 13.16
C PRO A 315 -9.43 -18.99 12.30
N ASP A 316 -10.14 -19.97 12.86
CA ASP A 316 -11.24 -20.67 12.17
C ASP A 316 -12.42 -19.73 11.85
N GLU A 317 -12.78 -18.85 12.79
CA GLU A 317 -13.83 -17.86 12.55
C GLU A 317 -13.41 -16.86 11.46
N ILE A 318 -12.12 -16.42 11.42
CA ILE A 318 -11.60 -15.55 10.36
C ILE A 318 -11.72 -16.23 9.00
N ALA A 319 -11.31 -17.48 8.90
CA ALA A 319 -11.39 -18.24 7.65
C ALA A 319 -12.84 -18.37 7.16
N ARG A 320 -13.77 -18.78 8.03
CA ARG A 320 -15.19 -18.94 7.68
C ARG A 320 -15.87 -17.63 7.35
N GLU A 321 -15.58 -16.58 8.09
CA GLU A 321 -16.14 -15.23 7.84
C GLU A 321 -15.66 -14.68 6.51
N SER A 322 -14.34 -14.76 6.23
CA SER A 322 -13.77 -14.32 4.95
C SER A 322 -14.37 -15.12 3.78
N TRP A 323 -14.48 -16.44 3.92
CA TRP A 323 -15.10 -17.29 2.92
C TRP A 323 -16.57 -16.92 2.68
N ALA A 324 -17.34 -16.67 3.75
CA ALA A 324 -18.74 -16.26 3.65
C ALA A 324 -18.89 -14.90 2.96
N GLN A 325 -18.03 -13.94 3.27
CA GLN A 325 -18.05 -12.63 2.61
C GLN A 325 -17.75 -12.77 1.11
N ILE A 326 -16.74 -13.56 0.73
CA ILE A 326 -16.36 -13.79 -0.67
C ILE A 326 -17.48 -14.50 -1.43
N THR A 327 -17.99 -15.62 -0.89
CA THR A 327 -19.05 -16.41 -1.55
C THR A 327 -20.35 -15.62 -1.71
N THR A 328 -20.70 -14.78 -0.74
CA THR A 328 -21.87 -13.87 -0.84
C THR A 328 -21.75 -12.92 -2.03
N HIS A 329 -20.54 -12.48 -2.38
CA HIS A 329 -20.33 -11.56 -3.50
C HIS A 329 -20.18 -12.28 -4.86
N LEU A 330 -19.63 -13.50 -4.85
CA LEU A 330 -19.34 -14.21 -6.11
C LEU A 330 -20.49 -15.12 -6.57
N ASN A 331 -21.31 -15.61 -5.64
CA ASN A 331 -22.36 -16.59 -5.92
C ASN A 331 -23.75 -15.96 -6.15
N ASP A 332 -23.85 -14.67 -6.25
CA ASP A 332 -25.08 -13.90 -6.42
C ASP A 332 -25.84 -14.20 -7.73
N ARG A 333 -25.10 -14.54 -8.81
CA ARG A 333 -25.66 -14.88 -10.13
C ARG A 333 -25.41 -16.33 -10.56
N GLY A 334 -24.94 -17.16 -9.67
CA GLY A 334 -24.60 -18.55 -9.92
C GLY A 334 -23.47 -19.01 -9.00
N GLU A 335 -23.34 -20.30 -8.84
CA GLU A 335 -22.39 -20.88 -7.91
C GLU A 335 -20.97 -20.88 -8.51
N VAL A 336 -20.17 -19.87 -8.19
CA VAL A 336 -18.77 -19.72 -8.60
C VAL A 336 -17.81 -20.44 -7.64
N LEU A 337 -18.06 -20.32 -6.32
CA LEU A 337 -17.31 -20.97 -5.27
C LEU A 337 -18.22 -21.80 -4.37
N ARG A 338 -17.86 -23.07 -4.17
CA ARG A 338 -18.61 -24.01 -3.32
C ARG A 338 -17.77 -24.41 -2.11
N GLU A 339 -18.40 -24.76 -1.03
CA GLU A 339 -17.72 -25.31 0.16
C GLU A 339 -16.89 -26.56 -0.20
N ALA A 340 -17.36 -27.39 -1.12
CA ALA A 340 -16.66 -28.60 -1.60
C ALA A 340 -15.36 -28.27 -2.38
N ASP A 341 -15.23 -27.06 -2.90
CA ASP A 341 -14.02 -26.62 -3.61
C ASP A 341 -12.90 -26.25 -2.65
N LEU A 342 -13.22 -25.95 -1.39
CA LEU A 342 -12.23 -25.62 -0.38
C LEU A 342 -11.43 -26.86 0.03
N HIS A 343 -10.12 -26.83 -0.20
CA HIS A 343 -9.19 -27.85 0.28
C HIS A 343 -8.71 -27.55 1.69
N SER A 344 -8.15 -26.36 1.89
CA SER A 344 -7.60 -25.88 3.16
C SER A 344 -7.40 -24.35 3.10
N TRP A 345 -7.05 -23.77 4.22
CA TRP A 345 -6.72 -22.35 4.32
C TRP A 345 -5.45 -22.15 5.16
N PHE A 346 -4.83 -20.99 4.98
CA PHE A 346 -3.65 -20.57 5.73
C PHE A 346 -3.75 -19.08 6.06
N LEU A 347 -3.88 -18.77 7.34
CA LEU A 347 -3.88 -17.40 7.83
C LEU A 347 -2.44 -16.92 8.00
N ASP A 348 -2.18 -15.64 7.70
CA ASP A 348 -0.90 -14.99 7.95
C ASP A 348 -0.37 -15.35 9.36
N PRO A 349 0.83 -15.94 9.47
CA PRO A 349 1.41 -16.37 10.74
C PRO A 349 1.77 -15.22 11.68
N GLY A 350 1.82 -13.98 11.20
CA GLY A 350 1.92 -12.77 12.02
C GLY A 350 0.69 -12.55 12.93
N ILE A 351 -0.44 -13.19 12.60
CA ILE A 351 -1.67 -13.13 13.39
C ILE A 351 -1.66 -14.29 14.41
N SER A 352 -1.77 -13.96 15.69
CA SER A 352 -1.79 -14.94 16.76
C SER A 352 -2.97 -14.72 17.72
N TRP A 353 -3.74 -15.81 17.97
CA TRP A 353 -4.89 -15.75 18.87
C TRP A 353 -4.46 -15.77 20.34
N GLN A 354 -4.84 -14.73 21.06
CA GLN A 354 -4.60 -14.59 22.52
C GLN A 354 -5.85 -15.03 23.28
N ALA A 355 -5.90 -16.30 23.67
CA ALA A 355 -7.10 -16.91 24.23
C ALA A 355 -7.64 -16.23 25.50
N GLU A 356 -6.75 -15.80 26.40
CA GLU A 356 -7.12 -15.07 27.64
C GLU A 356 -7.75 -13.72 27.35
N GLN A 357 -7.26 -13.01 26.34
CA GLN A 357 -7.73 -11.69 25.94
C GLN A 357 -8.89 -11.76 24.94
N ARG A 358 -9.19 -12.95 24.40
CA ARG A 358 -10.19 -13.20 23.35
C ARG A 358 -10.03 -12.27 22.15
N ARG A 359 -8.79 -12.06 21.73
CA ARG A 359 -8.44 -11.21 20.58
C ARG A 359 -7.16 -11.67 19.93
N ASN A 360 -6.97 -11.28 18.68
CA ASN A 360 -5.71 -11.48 17.98
C ASN A 360 -4.66 -10.44 18.37
N ALA A 361 -3.40 -10.82 18.28
CA ALA A 361 -2.25 -9.95 18.17
C ALA A 361 -1.68 -10.04 16.74
N ASN A 362 -1.09 -8.95 16.27
CA ASN A 362 -0.42 -8.89 14.98
C ASN A 362 1.05 -8.54 15.20
N ALA A 363 1.94 -9.40 14.71
CA ALA A 363 3.39 -9.18 14.80
C ALA A 363 3.87 -8.15 13.77
N ASP A 364 3.15 -8.01 12.65
CA ASP A 364 3.59 -7.23 11.48
C ASP A 364 2.48 -6.26 11.01
N PRO A 365 2.16 -5.21 11.83
CA PRO A 365 1.17 -4.22 11.44
C PRO A 365 1.69 -3.35 10.29
N LEU A 366 0.76 -2.80 9.51
CA LEU A 366 1.03 -1.92 8.38
C LEU A 366 1.06 -0.46 8.82
N LEU A 367 2.04 0.31 8.33
CA LEU A 367 2.05 1.77 8.44
C LEU A 367 0.88 2.36 7.64
N ILE A 368 0.10 3.25 8.28
CA ILE A 368 -1.00 3.96 7.63
C ILE A 368 -0.61 5.42 7.41
N ASN A 369 -0.67 5.89 6.17
CA ASN A 369 -0.42 7.27 5.81
C ASN A 369 -1.61 8.16 6.20
N THR A 370 -1.67 8.52 7.48
CA THR A 370 -2.72 9.40 8.01
C THR A 370 -2.47 10.86 7.67
N ALA A 371 -3.51 11.69 7.73
CA ALA A 371 -3.38 13.14 7.59
C ALA A 371 -2.33 13.68 8.58
N GLY A 372 -1.36 14.45 8.09
CA GLY A 372 -0.25 14.99 8.86
C GLY A 372 0.91 14.03 9.15
N SER A 373 0.81 12.75 8.79
CA SER A 373 1.84 11.75 9.11
C SER A 373 3.19 12.04 8.44
N TRP A 374 3.20 12.77 7.34
CA TRP A 374 4.43 13.21 6.67
C TRP A 374 5.36 13.97 7.61
N ASP A 375 4.83 14.80 8.52
CA ASP A 375 5.63 15.62 9.42
C ASP A 375 6.39 14.77 10.44
N SER A 376 5.85 13.60 10.78
CA SER A 376 6.43 12.63 11.72
C SER A 376 7.39 11.63 11.06
N ARG A 377 7.58 11.68 9.75
CA ARG A 377 8.45 10.77 9.00
C ARG A 377 9.86 11.34 8.87
N PRO A 378 10.92 10.58 9.20
CA PRO A 378 12.29 11.05 9.10
C PRO A 378 12.81 11.01 7.65
N ARG A 379 13.92 11.69 7.42
CA ARG A 379 14.73 11.52 6.19
C ARG A 379 15.67 10.33 6.33
N SER A 380 16.17 9.81 5.20
CA SER A 380 17.12 8.68 5.15
C SER A 380 18.40 8.92 5.96
N HIS A 381 18.86 10.17 6.10
CA HIS A 381 20.07 10.54 6.83
C HIS A 381 19.85 11.83 7.62
N GLY A 382 20.62 12.04 8.69
CA GLY A 382 20.50 13.20 9.58
C GLY A 382 21.75 13.39 10.46
N ALA A 383 21.56 13.91 11.67
CA ALA A 383 22.63 14.34 12.57
C ALA A 383 23.57 13.22 13.10
N LEU A 384 23.14 11.95 13.05
CA LEU A 384 23.98 10.80 13.30
C LEU A 384 24.71 10.42 12.01
N GLU A 385 26.01 10.75 11.92
CA GLU A 385 26.78 10.73 10.67
C GLU A 385 26.83 9.37 9.97
N ASN A 386 26.82 8.26 10.73
CA ASN A 386 26.93 6.92 10.20
C ASN A 386 25.66 6.08 10.32
N LEU A 387 24.49 6.73 10.60
CA LEU A 387 23.20 6.08 10.67
C LEU A 387 22.32 6.49 9.49
N PHE A 388 21.90 5.50 8.72
CA PHE A 388 21.02 5.64 7.57
C PHE A 388 19.72 4.87 7.79
N LEU A 389 18.61 5.42 7.31
CA LEU A 389 17.29 4.84 7.46
C LEU A 389 16.72 4.44 6.11
N ALA A 390 16.15 3.27 6.04
CA ALA A 390 15.36 2.77 4.92
C ALA A 390 14.08 2.11 5.47
N GLY A 391 13.05 2.09 4.67
CA GLY A 391 11.72 1.58 5.04
C GLY A 391 10.66 2.52 4.49
N ASP A 392 9.44 2.05 4.44
CA ASP A 392 8.27 2.76 3.93
C ASP A 392 7.90 4.01 4.75
N TYR A 393 8.35 4.09 6.00
CA TYR A 393 8.16 5.24 6.90
C TYR A 393 9.11 6.42 6.59
N VAL A 394 10.17 6.21 5.83
CA VAL A 394 11.11 7.28 5.46
C VAL A 394 10.48 8.16 4.38
N ARG A 395 10.70 9.47 4.46
CA ARG A 395 10.22 10.43 3.45
C ARG A 395 10.81 10.12 2.07
N THR A 396 9.94 9.81 1.12
CA THR A 396 10.28 9.59 -0.30
C THR A 396 9.21 10.20 -1.19
N ASN A 397 9.48 10.25 -2.50
CA ASN A 397 8.48 10.71 -3.47
C ASN A 397 7.26 9.78 -3.57
N ILE A 398 7.43 8.49 -3.25
CA ILE A 398 6.33 7.50 -3.32
C ILE A 398 5.28 7.76 -2.25
N ASP A 399 5.74 8.03 -1.00
CA ASP A 399 4.86 8.39 0.12
C ASP A 399 3.67 7.45 0.32
N LEU A 400 3.94 6.18 0.29
CA LEU A 400 2.96 5.12 0.54
C LEU A 400 3.67 3.94 1.21
N ALA A 401 2.98 3.24 2.11
CA ALA A 401 3.46 2.01 2.73
C ALA A 401 3.45 0.86 1.70
N THR A 402 4.47 0.82 0.86
CA THR A 402 4.63 -0.14 -0.24
C THR A 402 6.08 -0.58 -0.41
N MET A 403 6.28 -1.66 -1.16
CA MET A 403 7.63 -2.11 -1.55
C MET A 403 8.39 -1.05 -2.36
N GLU A 404 7.68 -0.27 -3.18
CA GLU A 404 8.25 0.85 -3.94
C GLU A 404 8.74 1.95 -3.01
N GLY A 405 7.95 2.31 -1.98
CA GLY A 405 8.35 3.27 -0.95
C GLY A 405 9.59 2.81 -0.20
N ALA A 406 9.63 1.55 0.23
CA ALA A 406 10.79 0.95 0.88
C ALA A 406 12.02 0.92 -0.04
N SER A 407 11.87 0.55 -1.32
CA SER A 407 12.95 0.54 -2.32
C SER A 407 13.50 1.94 -2.59
N GLU A 408 12.62 2.94 -2.74
CA GLU A 408 13.02 4.34 -2.96
C GLU A 408 13.78 4.89 -1.76
N SER A 409 13.32 4.59 -0.53
CA SER A 409 14.02 4.99 0.70
C SER A 409 15.41 4.35 0.80
N ALA A 410 15.55 3.08 0.42
CA ALA A 410 16.83 2.38 0.38
C ALA A 410 17.81 3.05 -0.60
N ARG A 411 17.33 3.47 -1.78
CA ARG A 411 18.13 4.24 -2.76
C ARG A 411 18.57 5.57 -2.19
N GLY A 412 17.69 6.27 -1.46
CA GLY A 412 18.01 7.49 -0.74
C GLY A 412 19.08 7.28 0.33
N ALA A 413 18.96 6.20 1.11
CA ALA A 413 19.94 5.83 2.13
C ALA A 413 21.32 5.52 1.52
N VAL A 414 21.36 4.75 0.43
CA VAL A 414 22.62 4.44 -0.31
C VAL A 414 23.23 5.71 -0.86
N ASN A 415 22.46 6.59 -1.48
CA ASN A 415 22.98 7.87 -2.00
C ASN A 415 23.56 8.75 -0.90
N ALA A 416 22.92 8.81 0.27
CA ALA A 416 23.46 9.52 1.42
C ALA A 416 24.75 8.88 1.95
N LEU A 417 24.83 7.53 1.96
CA LEU A 417 26.04 6.80 2.33
C LEU A 417 27.21 7.11 1.36
N LEU A 418 26.94 7.14 0.05
CA LEU A 418 27.96 7.49 -0.95
C LEU A 418 28.50 8.92 -0.74
N ASP A 419 27.61 9.85 -0.39
CA ASP A 419 28.00 11.25 -0.11
C ASP A 419 28.88 11.34 1.16
N VAL A 420 28.48 10.70 2.25
CA VAL A 420 29.21 10.70 3.53
C VAL A 420 30.60 10.05 3.39
N THR A 421 30.69 9.00 2.60
CA THR A 421 31.96 8.27 2.40
C THR A 421 32.86 8.88 1.33
N GLY A 422 32.37 9.83 0.55
CA GLY A 422 33.08 10.37 -0.62
C GLY A 422 33.30 9.34 -1.71
N SER A 423 32.46 8.30 -1.77
CA SER A 423 32.59 7.23 -2.76
C SER A 423 32.32 7.73 -4.17
N GLY A 424 33.19 7.35 -5.13
CA GLY A 424 33.00 7.59 -6.55
C GLY A 424 32.03 6.60 -7.25
N ALA A 425 31.37 5.73 -6.52
CA ALA A 425 30.40 4.79 -7.10
C ALA A 425 29.18 5.54 -7.68
N PRO A 426 28.58 5.01 -8.76
CA PRO A 426 27.37 5.63 -9.34
C PRO A 426 26.23 5.71 -8.32
N ARG A 427 25.54 6.85 -8.28
CA ARG A 427 24.37 7.04 -7.44
C ARG A 427 23.22 6.16 -7.91
N CYS A 428 22.44 5.68 -6.97
CA CYS A 428 21.17 5.03 -7.26
C CYS A 428 20.21 6.05 -7.90
N ARG A 429 19.56 5.64 -8.97
CA ARG A 429 18.50 6.43 -9.57
C ARG A 429 17.29 6.48 -8.61
N THR A 430 16.81 7.68 -8.31
CA THR A 430 15.54 7.92 -7.61
C THR A 430 14.50 8.39 -8.62
N PHE A 431 13.22 8.15 -8.31
CA PHE A 431 12.12 8.42 -9.23
C PHE A 431 11.18 9.46 -8.63
N THR A 432 10.75 10.41 -9.46
CA THR A 432 9.65 11.31 -9.12
C THR A 432 8.34 10.71 -9.58
N LEU A 433 7.25 11.00 -8.85
CA LEU A 433 5.91 10.67 -9.34
C LEU A 433 5.63 11.46 -10.62
N TYR A 434 4.96 10.81 -11.57
CA TYR A 434 4.52 11.48 -12.79
C TYR A 434 3.52 12.58 -12.44
N ARG A 435 3.64 13.70 -13.13
CA ARG A 435 2.68 14.81 -13.12
C ARG A 435 2.51 15.33 -14.54
N SER A 436 1.26 15.46 -14.98
CA SER A 436 0.95 15.95 -16.33
C SER A 436 1.58 17.31 -16.55
N PRO A 437 2.46 17.47 -17.59
CA PRO A 437 3.06 18.75 -17.92
C PRO A 437 2.02 19.81 -18.34
N GLU A 438 0.90 19.39 -18.92
CA GLU A 438 -0.19 20.25 -19.38
C GLU A 438 -0.83 21.02 -18.22
N LEU A 439 -0.77 20.47 -17.00
CA LEU A 439 -1.30 21.12 -15.79
C LEU A 439 -0.27 22.01 -15.09
N GLU A 440 0.98 22.07 -15.56
CA GLU A 440 2.03 22.87 -14.92
C GLU A 440 1.69 24.37 -14.82
N PRO A 441 1.11 25.03 -15.85
CA PRO A 441 0.69 26.42 -15.71
C PRO A 441 -0.36 26.63 -14.62
N LEU A 442 -1.26 25.67 -14.42
CA LEU A 442 -2.26 25.73 -13.36
C LEU A 442 -1.64 25.56 -11.97
N ARG A 443 -0.64 24.69 -11.83
CA ARG A 443 0.11 24.55 -10.56
C ARG A 443 0.88 25.82 -10.20
N GLN A 444 1.45 26.51 -11.19
CA GLN A 444 2.10 27.82 -10.97
C GLN A 444 1.10 28.86 -10.50
N MET A 445 -0.07 28.96 -11.17
CA MET A 445 -1.16 29.84 -10.72
C MET A 445 -1.63 29.49 -9.30
N ASP A 446 -1.72 28.19 -8.98
CA ASP A 446 -2.13 27.74 -7.66
C ASP A 446 -1.08 28.08 -6.59
N ALA A 447 0.21 28.07 -6.93
CA ALA A 447 1.26 28.51 -6.00
C ALA A 447 1.09 29.97 -5.58
N ASP A 448 0.78 30.85 -6.54
CA ASP A 448 0.49 32.26 -6.27
C ASP A 448 -0.78 32.45 -5.44
N ARG A 449 -1.84 31.69 -5.74
CA ARG A 449 -3.09 31.71 -4.98
C ARG A 449 -2.87 31.22 -3.55
N TYR A 450 -2.17 30.08 -3.38
CA TYR A 450 -1.89 29.51 -2.06
C TYR A 450 -1.05 30.46 -1.19
N ALA A 451 -0.06 31.16 -1.79
CA ALA A 451 0.73 32.16 -1.08
C ALA A 451 -0.10 33.35 -0.57
N ARG A 452 -1.24 33.66 -1.23
CA ARG A 452 -2.21 34.68 -0.79
C ARG A 452 -3.30 34.15 0.14
N GLY A 453 -3.28 32.85 0.51
CA GLY A 453 -4.33 32.21 1.30
C GLY A 453 -5.64 31.95 0.55
N GLU A 454 -5.61 31.99 -0.78
CA GLU A 454 -6.78 31.75 -1.64
C GLU A 454 -6.98 30.24 -1.89
N PRO A 455 -8.22 29.76 -2.11
CA PRO A 455 -8.49 28.38 -2.51
C PRO A 455 -7.89 28.08 -3.89
N ASN A 456 -7.76 26.78 -4.24
CA ASN A 456 -7.42 26.37 -5.59
C ASN A 456 -8.44 26.92 -6.60
N LEU A 457 -8.03 27.17 -7.85
CA LEU A 457 -8.89 27.77 -8.88
C LEU A 457 -10.19 26.99 -9.12
N PHE A 458 -10.14 25.67 -8.99
CA PHE A 458 -11.26 24.75 -9.22
C PHE A 458 -11.96 24.35 -7.91
N ASP A 459 -11.48 24.78 -6.75
CA ASP A 459 -12.06 24.53 -5.44
C ASP A 459 -13.10 25.63 -5.11
N ALA A 460 -14.02 25.83 -6.03
CA ALA A 460 -15.18 26.67 -5.81
C ALA A 460 -16.31 25.84 -5.19
N ASP A 461 -17.17 26.48 -4.42
CA ASP A 461 -18.39 25.85 -3.90
C ASP A 461 -19.27 25.36 -5.05
N ILE A 462 -19.31 24.02 -5.27
CA ILE A 462 -20.17 23.33 -6.23
C ILE A 462 -21.22 22.54 -5.46
#